data_5c746203a693fa488957a8cf44b0a087
#
_entry.id   5c746203a693fa488957a8cf44b0a087
#
_cell.length_a   1.000
_cell.length_b   1.000
_cell.length_c   1.000
_cell.angle_alpha   90.00
_cell.angle_beta   90.00
_cell.angle_gamma   90.00
#
_symmetry.space_group_name_H-M   'P 1'
#
loop_
_entity.id
_entity.type
_entity.pdbx_description
1 polymer ?
#
loop_
_entity_poly.entity_id
_entity_poly.type
_entity_poly.pdbx_seq_one_letter_code
_entity_poly.pdbx_strand_id
1 'polypeptide(L)'
;MKKNIIILCLLILISSGFLFAQTILTASDYFKSVSEYYGTINDYTADVTIVANKQEMEGFVSFKKPNLLRIDFTSPQDQVIVFTGETLTIYLPTHDSAMVQALEQNTDPSATGANLATPQGLYLLSRYYYVSYEVGQAPVPYEEGSDEMVVKLILSRKNLSEGFKTIKLAISADTKLIRSVEAVQATTDEVFLFEFDSYTINQGIPAERFVYDYPSSANSYYNFLFSE
;
A
#
# COMPACT_ATOMS: atom_id res chain seq x y z
N MET A 1 -48.28 13.44 -45.32
CA MET A 1 -48.24 13.59 -43.83
C MET A 1 -47.90 12.31 -43.10
N LYS A 2 -48.52 11.15 -43.35
CA LYS A 2 -48.24 9.87 -42.65
C LYS A 2 -46.78 9.38 -42.79
N LYS A 3 -46.15 9.57 -43.95
CA LYS A 3 -44.77 9.13 -44.22
C LYS A 3 -43.71 9.91 -43.40
N ASN A 4 -43.96 11.18 -43.16
CA ASN A 4 -43.05 12.04 -42.40
C ASN A 4 -43.16 11.77 -40.88
N ILE A 5 -44.33 11.33 -40.39
CA ILE A 5 -44.51 10.96 -38.98
C ILE A 5 -43.80 9.65 -38.68
N ILE A 6 -43.79 8.68 -39.61
CA ILE A 6 -43.05 7.42 -39.43
C ILE A 6 -41.56 7.64 -39.38
N ILE A 7 -41.02 8.54 -40.22
CA ILE A 7 -39.60 8.89 -40.20
C ILE A 7 -39.22 9.60 -38.88
N LEU A 8 -40.07 10.49 -38.37
CA LEU A 8 -39.85 11.16 -37.10
C LEU A 8 -39.87 10.19 -35.90
N CYS A 9 -40.79 9.22 -35.89
CA CYS A 9 -40.84 8.17 -34.86
C CYS A 9 -39.60 7.25 -34.94
N LEU A 10 -39.12 6.93 -36.16
CA LEU A 10 -37.89 6.13 -36.31
C LEU A 10 -36.64 6.84 -35.84
N LEU A 11 -36.57 8.17 -36.02
CA LEU A 11 -35.45 9.00 -35.50
C LEU A 11 -35.46 9.09 -33.97
N ILE A 12 -36.62 9.10 -33.34
CA ILE A 12 -36.72 9.12 -31.85
C ILE A 12 -36.35 7.76 -31.25
N LEU A 13 -36.55 6.64 -31.93
CA LEU A 13 -36.13 5.30 -31.47
C LEU A 13 -34.60 5.11 -31.55
N ILE A 14 -33.90 5.81 -32.42
CA ILE A 14 -32.42 5.71 -32.55
C ILE A 14 -31.70 6.57 -31.50
N SER A 15 -32.38 7.53 -30.87
CA SER A 15 -31.87 8.36 -29.79
C SER A 15 -31.98 7.71 -28.38
N SER A 16 -32.44 6.48 -28.27
CA SER A 16 -32.29 5.69 -27.04
C SER A 16 -30.81 5.39 -26.85
N GLY A 17 -30.11 6.42 -26.36
CA GLY A 17 -28.70 6.39 -26.07
C GLY A 17 -28.37 5.14 -25.28
N PHE A 18 -27.26 4.51 -25.64
CA PHE A 18 -26.63 3.47 -24.84
C PHE A 18 -26.41 4.02 -23.43
N LEU A 19 -27.38 3.76 -22.56
CA LEU A 19 -27.17 3.87 -21.12
C LEU A 19 -26.15 2.79 -20.79
N PHE A 20 -24.88 3.14 -20.85
CA PHE A 20 -23.85 2.35 -20.20
C PHE A 20 -24.23 2.38 -18.72
N ALA A 21 -24.89 1.31 -18.26
CA ALA A 21 -25.02 1.06 -16.84
C ALA A 21 -23.58 0.96 -16.31
N GLN A 22 -23.10 2.04 -15.70
CA GLN A 22 -21.83 1.98 -14.97
C GLN A 22 -22.05 0.94 -13.89
N THR A 23 -21.30 -0.16 -13.97
CA THR A 23 -21.30 -1.18 -12.94
C THR A 23 -20.82 -0.47 -11.65
N ILE A 24 -21.73 -0.28 -10.68
CA ILE A 24 -21.38 0.31 -9.39
C ILE A 24 -20.54 -0.72 -8.66
N LEU A 25 -19.24 -0.49 -8.62
CA LEU A 25 -18.30 -1.32 -7.88
C LEU A 25 -18.23 -0.77 -6.44
N THR A 26 -18.47 -1.61 -5.45
CA THR A 26 -18.31 -1.18 -4.05
C THR A 26 -16.82 -0.95 -3.75
N ALA A 27 -16.51 -0.08 -2.78
CA ALA A 27 -15.12 0.16 -2.37
C ALA A 27 -14.44 -1.14 -1.91
N SER A 28 -15.19 -2.03 -1.23
CA SER A 28 -14.69 -3.35 -0.82
C SER A 28 -14.37 -4.25 -2.00
N ASP A 29 -15.20 -4.28 -3.04
CA ASP A 29 -14.94 -5.07 -4.24
C ASP A 29 -13.77 -4.51 -5.04
N TYR A 30 -13.66 -3.17 -5.12
CA TYR A 30 -12.50 -2.52 -5.73
C TYR A 30 -11.22 -2.88 -4.99
N PHE A 31 -11.19 -2.72 -3.66
CA PHE A 31 -10.03 -3.07 -2.82
C PHE A 31 -9.67 -4.55 -2.94
N LYS A 32 -10.67 -5.44 -2.98
CA LYS A 32 -10.46 -6.86 -3.24
C LYS A 32 -9.78 -7.09 -4.59
N SER A 33 -10.22 -6.40 -5.65
CA SER A 33 -9.60 -6.51 -6.98
C SER A 33 -8.14 -6.04 -7.00
N VAL A 34 -7.79 -5.03 -6.19
CA VAL A 34 -6.41 -4.57 -5.98
C VAL A 34 -5.59 -5.63 -5.24
N SER A 35 -6.13 -6.20 -4.15
CA SER A 35 -5.47 -7.27 -3.39
C SER A 35 -5.22 -8.51 -4.25
N GLU A 36 -6.18 -8.89 -5.10
CA GLU A 36 -6.03 -9.99 -6.07
C GLU A 36 -4.93 -9.69 -7.09
N TYR A 37 -4.87 -8.45 -7.61
CA TYR A 37 -3.80 -8.03 -8.50
C TYR A 37 -2.42 -8.13 -7.83
N TYR A 38 -2.26 -7.60 -6.61
CA TYR A 38 -1.03 -7.77 -5.82
C TYR A 38 -0.71 -9.26 -5.58
N GLY A 39 -1.75 -10.10 -5.44
CA GLY A 39 -1.61 -11.55 -5.41
C GLY A 39 -0.94 -12.16 -6.64
N THR A 40 -0.92 -11.51 -7.79
CA THR A 40 -0.23 -11.97 -9.02
C THR A 40 1.22 -11.51 -9.11
N ILE A 41 1.62 -10.49 -8.34
CA ILE A 41 2.99 -9.97 -8.33
C ILE A 41 3.88 -10.92 -7.52
N ASN A 42 4.95 -11.43 -8.10
CA ASN A 42 5.92 -12.28 -7.42
C ASN A 42 7.01 -11.47 -6.71
N ASP A 43 7.43 -10.40 -7.32
CA ASP A 43 8.41 -9.45 -6.78
C ASP A 43 8.19 -8.07 -7.39
N TYR A 44 8.63 -7.03 -6.69
CA TYR A 44 8.70 -5.68 -7.23
C TYR A 44 9.81 -4.87 -6.56
N THR A 45 10.27 -3.83 -7.26
CA THR A 45 11.00 -2.70 -6.69
C THR A 45 10.22 -1.43 -6.93
N ALA A 46 10.39 -0.44 -6.06
CA ALA A 46 9.87 0.91 -6.23
C ALA A 46 10.74 1.92 -5.49
N ASP A 47 10.71 3.16 -5.90
CA ASP A 47 11.16 4.27 -5.09
C ASP A 47 10.14 4.45 -3.95
N VAL A 48 10.62 4.79 -2.76
CA VAL A 48 9.76 5.02 -1.60
C VAL A 48 10.18 6.28 -0.85
N THR A 49 9.21 7.13 -0.56
CA THR A 49 9.33 8.24 0.38
C THR A 49 8.46 7.93 1.61
N ILE A 50 9.05 8.06 2.80
CA ILE A 50 8.35 7.82 4.07
C ILE A 50 8.42 9.10 4.90
N VAL A 51 7.27 9.63 5.28
CA VAL A 51 7.19 10.74 6.22
C VAL A 51 6.61 10.25 7.54
N ALA A 52 7.39 10.36 8.60
CA ALA A 52 7.01 10.00 9.95
C ALA A 52 7.60 11.02 10.93
N ASN A 53 6.82 11.47 11.92
CA ASN A 53 7.29 12.49 12.89
C ASN A 53 7.88 13.75 12.24
N LYS A 54 7.35 14.17 11.09
CA LYS A 54 7.87 15.31 10.28
C LYS A 54 9.30 15.08 9.73
N GLN A 55 9.78 13.87 9.80
CA GLN A 55 11.02 13.46 9.15
C GLN A 55 10.67 12.76 7.85
N GLU A 56 11.32 13.18 6.78
CA GLU A 56 11.22 12.58 5.47
C GLU A 56 12.41 11.66 5.24
N MET A 57 12.13 10.47 4.77
CA MET A 57 13.11 9.44 4.45
C MET A 57 12.86 8.95 3.04
N GLU A 58 13.91 8.83 2.24
CA GLU A 58 13.83 8.38 0.87
C GLU A 58 14.65 7.10 0.68
N GLY A 59 14.23 6.24 -0.22
CA GLY A 59 14.95 5.01 -0.51
C GLY A 59 14.30 4.14 -1.57
N PHE A 60 14.74 2.89 -1.63
CA PHE A 60 14.27 1.89 -2.58
C PHE A 60 13.69 0.71 -1.81
N VAL A 61 12.43 0.39 -2.09
CA VAL A 61 11.81 -0.84 -1.57
C VAL A 61 12.01 -1.98 -2.57
N SER A 62 12.31 -3.15 -2.04
CA SER A 62 12.29 -4.43 -2.76
C SER A 62 11.34 -5.37 -2.02
N PHE A 63 10.46 -6.02 -2.74
CA PHE A 63 9.54 -7.03 -2.22
C PHE A 63 9.68 -8.32 -3.02
N LYS A 64 9.57 -9.45 -2.34
CA LYS A 64 9.45 -10.78 -2.97
C LYS A 64 8.54 -11.67 -2.15
N LYS A 65 7.64 -12.37 -2.84
CA LYS A 65 6.78 -13.39 -2.20
C LYS A 65 7.60 -14.47 -1.49
N PRO A 66 7.03 -15.01 -0.40
CA PRO A 66 5.70 -14.68 0.12
C PRO A 66 5.67 -13.39 0.97
N ASN A 67 6.78 -13.01 1.61
CA ASN A 67 6.81 -11.97 2.65
C ASN A 67 8.21 -11.39 2.88
N LEU A 68 9.08 -11.38 1.88
CA LEU A 68 10.38 -10.74 1.95
C LEU A 68 10.25 -9.27 1.56
N LEU A 69 10.74 -8.38 2.43
CA LEU A 69 10.77 -6.94 2.18
C LEU A 69 12.14 -6.37 2.56
N ARG A 70 12.66 -5.46 1.75
CA ARG A 70 13.85 -4.68 2.07
C ARG A 70 13.67 -3.26 1.60
N ILE A 71 14.06 -2.31 2.47
CA ILE A 71 14.18 -0.89 2.13
C ILE A 71 15.60 -0.48 2.38
N ASP A 72 16.27 0.03 1.33
CA ASP A 72 17.57 0.67 1.42
C ASP A 72 17.36 2.17 1.29
N PHE A 73 17.70 2.92 2.33
CA PHE A 73 17.48 4.36 2.35
C PHE A 73 18.66 5.10 1.73
N THR A 74 18.32 6.11 0.93
CA THR A 74 19.27 7.11 0.43
C THR A 74 19.32 8.33 1.35
N SER A 75 18.22 8.57 2.07
CA SER A 75 18.09 9.59 3.13
C SER A 75 17.22 9.03 4.27
N PRO A 76 17.74 8.79 5.49
CA PRO A 76 19.18 8.83 5.90
C PRO A 76 20.02 7.80 5.16
N GLN A 77 21.24 8.19 4.78
CA GLN A 77 22.13 7.32 4.01
C GLN A 77 22.48 6.04 4.78
N ASP A 78 22.52 4.91 4.05
CA ASP A 78 22.93 3.58 4.53
C ASP A 78 22.02 3.00 5.65
N GLN A 79 20.90 3.63 5.96
CA GLN A 79 19.86 2.99 6.79
C GLN A 79 19.21 1.86 6.01
N VAL A 80 18.94 0.74 6.69
CA VAL A 80 18.33 -0.43 6.05
C VAL A 80 17.23 -1.01 6.93
N ILE A 81 16.12 -1.37 6.32
CA ILE A 81 15.05 -2.18 6.94
C ILE A 81 14.93 -3.47 6.14
N VAL A 82 14.99 -4.62 6.82
CA VAL A 82 14.78 -5.92 6.19
C VAL A 82 13.76 -6.72 7.00
N PHE A 83 12.78 -7.27 6.29
CA PHE A 83 11.83 -8.22 6.82
C PHE A 83 11.91 -9.53 6.03
N THR A 84 12.17 -10.63 6.75
CA THR A 84 12.32 -11.98 6.15
C THR A 84 11.08 -12.86 6.31
N GLY A 85 9.99 -12.30 6.86
CA GLY A 85 8.81 -13.07 7.24
C GLY A 85 8.88 -13.62 8.67
N GLU A 86 10.07 -13.78 9.23
CA GLU A 86 10.31 -14.26 10.59
C GLU A 86 11.02 -13.21 11.45
N THR A 87 11.85 -12.37 10.84
CA THR A 87 12.66 -11.38 11.53
C THR A 87 12.53 -10.02 10.84
N LEU A 88 12.31 -8.99 11.64
CA LEU A 88 12.46 -7.59 11.24
C LEU A 88 13.81 -7.09 11.76
N THR A 89 14.66 -6.61 10.85
CA THR A 89 15.94 -5.97 11.17
C THR A 89 15.91 -4.53 10.71
N ILE A 90 16.23 -3.59 11.60
CA ILE A 90 16.37 -2.16 11.30
C ILE A 90 17.78 -1.75 11.67
N TYR A 91 18.59 -1.35 10.70
CA TYR A 91 19.92 -0.79 10.91
C TYR A 91 19.91 0.72 10.82
N LEU A 92 20.42 1.38 11.86
CA LEU A 92 20.49 2.83 12.00
C LEU A 92 21.98 3.24 12.06
N PRO A 93 22.61 3.57 10.93
CA PRO A 93 24.04 3.87 10.86
C PRO A 93 24.44 5.09 11.70
N THR A 94 23.61 6.12 11.76
CA THR A 94 23.85 7.32 12.57
C THR A 94 23.95 7.05 14.07
N HIS A 95 23.40 5.94 14.54
CA HIS A 95 23.41 5.51 15.94
C HIS A 95 24.31 4.29 16.17
N ASP A 96 24.98 3.80 15.12
CA ASP A 96 25.72 2.52 15.13
C ASP A 96 24.92 1.41 15.81
N SER A 97 23.65 1.27 15.42
CA SER A 97 22.67 0.41 16.10
C SER A 97 21.90 -0.46 15.12
N ALA A 98 21.70 -1.71 15.52
CA ALA A 98 20.81 -2.65 14.84
C ALA A 98 19.70 -3.10 15.79
N MET A 99 18.46 -2.92 15.40
CA MET A 99 17.27 -3.40 16.10
C MET A 99 16.78 -4.65 15.42
N VAL A 100 16.70 -5.76 16.14
CA VAL A 100 16.32 -7.07 15.61
C VAL A 100 15.11 -7.60 16.38
N GLN A 101 14.02 -7.83 15.68
CA GLN A 101 12.80 -8.35 16.24
C GLN A 101 12.44 -9.68 15.59
N ALA A 102 12.46 -10.76 16.37
CA ALA A 102 11.84 -12.01 15.95
C ALA A 102 10.31 -11.87 16.03
N LEU A 103 9.63 -12.21 14.96
CA LEU A 103 8.17 -12.20 14.89
C LEU A 103 7.68 -13.64 14.95
N GLU A 104 6.98 -13.99 16.03
CA GLU A 104 6.35 -15.30 16.12
C GLU A 104 5.26 -15.43 15.04
N GLN A 105 5.19 -16.60 14.40
CA GLN A 105 4.22 -16.88 13.32
C GLN A 105 2.75 -16.73 13.76
N ASN A 106 2.49 -16.62 15.05
CA ASN A 106 1.15 -16.43 15.64
C ASN A 106 0.83 -14.98 16.00
N THR A 107 1.77 -14.03 15.79
CA THR A 107 1.53 -12.61 16.03
C THR A 107 0.62 -12.08 14.93
N ASP A 108 -0.45 -11.37 15.31
CA ASP A 108 -1.40 -10.78 14.36
C ASP A 108 -0.63 -9.91 13.34
N PRO A 109 -0.68 -10.24 12.03
CA PRO A 109 0.06 -9.50 11.01
C PRO A 109 -0.32 -8.02 10.93
N SER A 110 -1.47 -7.62 11.49
CA SER A 110 -1.91 -6.22 11.54
C SER A 110 -1.09 -5.37 12.50
N ALA A 111 -0.35 -6.00 13.44
CA ALA A 111 0.42 -5.31 14.46
C ALA A 111 1.73 -4.67 13.93
N THR A 112 2.22 -5.11 12.77
CA THR A 112 3.47 -4.59 12.20
C THR A 112 3.20 -3.91 10.87
N GLY A 113 3.48 -2.62 10.78
CA GLY A 113 3.31 -1.81 9.55
C GLY A 113 4.07 -2.38 8.32
N ALA A 114 5.08 -3.25 8.54
CA ALA A 114 5.81 -3.94 7.48
C ALA A 114 4.93 -4.83 6.59
N ASN A 115 3.81 -5.35 7.12
CA ASN A 115 2.90 -6.19 6.35
C ASN A 115 1.97 -5.42 5.41
N LEU A 116 1.81 -4.11 5.59
CA LEU A 116 0.93 -3.29 4.73
C LEU A 116 1.38 -3.26 3.27
N ALA A 117 2.67 -3.42 3.02
CA ALA A 117 3.26 -3.45 1.68
C ALA A 117 3.21 -4.84 1.01
N THR A 118 2.66 -5.85 1.68
CA THR A 118 2.59 -7.23 1.14
C THR A 118 1.18 -7.56 0.64
N PRO A 119 1.02 -8.45 -0.36
CA PRO A 119 -0.29 -8.91 -0.81
C PRO A 119 -1.14 -9.53 0.30
N GLN A 120 -0.50 -10.27 1.22
CA GLN A 120 -1.16 -10.85 2.39
C GLN A 120 -1.65 -9.77 3.34
N GLY A 121 -0.83 -8.72 3.56
CA GLY A 121 -1.20 -7.58 4.38
C GLY A 121 -2.42 -6.85 3.83
N LEU A 122 -2.48 -6.60 2.52
CA LEU A 122 -3.65 -5.98 1.88
C LEU A 122 -4.92 -6.82 2.09
N TYR A 123 -4.84 -8.14 1.92
CA TYR A 123 -5.99 -9.02 2.16
C TYR A 123 -6.45 -8.94 3.62
N LEU A 124 -5.52 -8.94 4.57
CA LEU A 124 -5.82 -8.85 6.00
C LEU A 124 -6.46 -7.51 6.37
N LEU A 125 -6.08 -6.40 5.73
CA LEU A 125 -6.72 -5.11 5.98
C LEU A 125 -8.24 -5.16 5.76
N SER A 126 -8.72 -5.85 4.74
CA SER A 126 -10.17 -5.98 4.49
C SER A 126 -10.90 -6.72 5.62
N ARG A 127 -10.21 -7.56 6.37
CA ARG A 127 -10.75 -8.29 7.51
C ARG A 127 -10.92 -7.39 8.74
N TYR A 128 -9.97 -6.49 8.98
CA TYR A 128 -9.90 -5.67 10.18
C TYR A 128 -10.44 -4.25 10.00
N TYR A 129 -10.61 -3.80 8.75
CA TYR A 129 -11.06 -2.44 8.41
C TYR A 129 -12.31 -2.45 7.55
N TYR A 130 -13.17 -1.45 7.74
CA TYR A 130 -14.21 -1.09 6.80
C TYR A 130 -13.61 -0.29 5.66
N VAL A 131 -13.90 -0.67 4.41
CA VAL A 131 -13.38 0.00 3.22
C VAL A 131 -14.46 0.89 2.62
N SER A 132 -14.16 2.16 2.39
CA SER A 132 -15.01 3.13 1.72
C SER A 132 -14.21 3.95 0.70
N TYR A 133 -14.89 4.51 -0.29
CA TYR A 133 -14.28 5.53 -1.14
C TYR A 133 -14.12 6.83 -0.35
N GLU A 134 -13.00 7.53 -0.53
CA GLU A 134 -12.78 8.86 0.06
C GLU A 134 -13.58 9.93 -0.70
N VAL A 135 -13.56 9.90 -2.02
CA VAL A 135 -14.26 10.86 -2.89
C VAL A 135 -15.41 10.18 -3.64
N GLY A 136 -15.15 9.02 -4.23
CA GLY A 136 -16.10 8.27 -5.03
C GLY A 136 -15.41 7.18 -5.84
N GLN A 137 -16.19 6.46 -6.64
CA GLN A 137 -15.70 5.36 -7.49
C GLN A 137 -14.86 5.87 -8.66
N ALA A 138 -15.17 7.07 -9.17
CA ALA A 138 -14.44 7.65 -10.30
C ALA A 138 -13.02 8.04 -9.89
N PRO A 139 -12.01 7.77 -10.73
CA PRO A 139 -10.66 8.25 -10.51
C PRO A 139 -10.61 9.78 -10.42
N VAL A 140 -9.73 10.29 -9.56
CA VAL A 140 -9.44 11.71 -9.36
C VAL A 140 -7.94 11.95 -9.53
N PRO A 141 -7.48 13.17 -9.85
CA PRO A 141 -6.06 13.48 -9.87
C PRO A 141 -5.38 13.09 -8.54
N TYR A 142 -4.17 12.55 -8.63
CA TYR A 142 -3.37 12.20 -7.43
C TYR A 142 -3.14 13.43 -6.58
N GLU A 143 -2.67 14.50 -7.21
CA GLU A 143 -2.48 15.83 -6.65
C GLU A 143 -3.12 16.88 -7.55
N GLU A 144 -3.33 18.08 -7.03
CA GLU A 144 -3.88 19.19 -7.81
C GLU A 144 -2.98 19.50 -9.01
N GLY A 145 -3.53 19.36 -10.23
CA GLY A 145 -2.80 19.58 -11.50
C GLY A 145 -1.99 18.37 -11.98
N SER A 146 -2.05 17.23 -11.31
CA SER A 146 -1.43 15.98 -11.79
C SER A 146 -2.25 15.33 -12.91
N ASP A 147 -1.56 14.82 -13.93
CA ASP A 147 -2.16 13.97 -14.97
C ASP A 147 -2.38 12.53 -14.46
N GLU A 148 -1.74 12.14 -13.36
CA GLU A 148 -1.92 10.82 -12.76
C GLU A 148 -3.27 10.72 -12.06
N MET A 149 -4.06 9.73 -12.46
CA MET A 149 -5.39 9.48 -11.92
C MET A 149 -5.36 8.32 -10.91
N VAL A 150 -5.98 8.52 -9.76
CA VAL A 150 -6.05 7.53 -8.68
C VAL A 150 -7.46 7.33 -8.15
N VAL A 151 -7.74 6.15 -7.65
CA VAL A 151 -8.91 5.88 -6.81
C VAL A 151 -8.48 5.99 -5.35
N LYS A 152 -9.15 6.86 -4.58
CA LYS A 152 -8.84 7.11 -3.17
C LYS A 152 -9.79 6.32 -2.28
N LEU A 153 -9.22 5.52 -1.37
CA LEU A 153 -9.94 4.73 -0.38
C LEU A 153 -9.62 5.18 1.04
N ILE A 154 -10.59 5.04 1.93
CA ILE A 154 -10.42 5.16 3.38
C ILE A 154 -10.78 3.82 4.02
N LEU A 155 -9.86 3.30 4.81
CA LEU A 155 -10.03 2.12 5.64
C LEU A 155 -10.19 2.59 7.09
N SER A 156 -11.32 2.31 7.71
CA SER A 156 -11.61 2.65 9.11
C SER A 156 -11.62 1.38 9.95
N ARG A 157 -10.91 1.39 11.08
CA ARG A 157 -10.81 0.19 11.95
C ARG A 157 -12.17 -0.32 12.39
N LYS A 158 -12.34 -1.63 12.45
CA LYS A 158 -13.53 -2.30 13.00
C LYS A 158 -13.48 -2.41 14.52
N ASN A 159 -12.27 -2.57 15.09
CA ASN A 159 -12.05 -2.73 16.52
C ASN A 159 -11.06 -1.68 17.03
N LEU A 160 -11.19 -1.32 18.30
CA LEU A 160 -10.30 -0.34 18.93
C LEU A 160 -8.89 -0.89 19.18
N SER A 161 -8.71 -2.20 19.13
CA SER A 161 -7.42 -2.87 19.28
C SER A 161 -6.51 -2.74 18.06
N GLU A 162 -7.05 -2.30 16.90
CA GLU A 162 -6.22 -2.13 15.72
C GLU A 162 -5.21 -1.00 15.90
N GLY A 163 -3.99 -1.21 15.42
CA GLY A 163 -2.86 -0.27 15.56
C GLY A 163 -3.07 1.08 14.87
N PHE A 164 -3.90 1.14 13.81
CA PHE A 164 -4.22 2.36 13.09
C PHE A 164 -5.72 2.67 13.15
N LYS A 165 -6.07 3.94 13.38
CA LYS A 165 -7.47 4.42 13.36
C LYS A 165 -8.04 4.40 11.97
N THR A 166 -7.27 4.96 11.04
CA THR A 166 -7.59 5.07 9.62
C THR A 166 -6.35 4.82 8.79
N ILE A 167 -6.57 4.24 7.60
CA ILE A 167 -5.56 4.09 6.56
C ILE A 167 -6.18 4.62 5.28
N LYS A 168 -5.56 5.63 4.67
CA LYS A 168 -5.96 6.10 3.34
C LYS A 168 -5.04 5.53 2.30
N LEU A 169 -5.59 5.15 1.17
CA LEU A 169 -4.86 4.60 0.03
C LEU A 169 -5.17 5.43 -1.22
N ALA A 170 -4.14 5.84 -1.94
CA ALA A 170 -4.27 6.27 -3.32
C ALA A 170 -3.76 5.17 -4.24
N ILE A 171 -4.59 4.71 -5.15
CA ILE A 171 -4.31 3.56 -6.02
C ILE A 171 -4.39 4.04 -7.46
N SER A 172 -3.32 3.85 -8.23
CA SER A 172 -3.27 4.22 -9.65
C SER A 172 -4.42 3.57 -10.41
N ALA A 173 -5.18 4.38 -11.13
CA ALA A 173 -6.29 3.91 -11.94
C ALA A 173 -5.84 3.03 -13.13
N ASP A 174 -4.65 3.30 -13.64
CA ASP A 174 -4.09 2.61 -14.80
C ASP A 174 -3.43 1.28 -14.42
N THR A 175 -2.61 1.29 -13.36
CA THR A 175 -1.76 0.15 -13.01
C THR A 175 -2.29 -0.69 -11.85
N LYS A 176 -3.26 -0.18 -11.06
CA LYS A 176 -3.72 -0.73 -9.78
C LYS A 176 -2.63 -0.82 -8.71
N LEU A 177 -1.49 -0.17 -8.90
CA LEU A 177 -0.44 -0.09 -7.89
C LEU A 177 -0.75 1.01 -6.87
N ILE A 178 -0.36 0.80 -5.63
CA ILE A 178 -0.54 1.78 -4.57
C ILE A 178 0.47 2.91 -4.77
N ARG A 179 -0.02 4.14 -4.83
CA ARG A 179 0.79 5.35 -4.94
C ARG A 179 1.10 5.95 -3.58
N SER A 180 0.13 5.90 -2.67
CA SER A 180 0.39 6.32 -1.30
C SER A 180 -0.45 5.57 -0.28
N VAL A 181 0.10 5.51 0.93
CA VAL A 181 -0.55 5.00 2.14
C VAL A 181 -0.37 6.07 3.23
N GLU A 182 -1.47 6.65 3.71
CA GLU A 182 -1.46 7.51 4.89
C GLU A 182 -2.13 6.75 6.04
N ALA A 183 -1.38 6.48 7.10
CA ALA A 183 -1.87 5.72 8.25
C ALA A 183 -1.83 6.57 9.53
N VAL A 184 -2.94 6.65 10.26
CA VAL A 184 -3.06 7.38 11.53
C VAL A 184 -2.99 6.39 12.68
N GLN A 185 -1.96 6.47 13.50
CA GLN A 185 -1.74 5.59 14.65
C GLN A 185 -2.87 5.73 15.69
N ALA A 186 -3.26 4.61 16.29
CA ALA A 186 -4.42 4.58 17.19
C ALA A 186 -4.19 5.28 18.53
N THR A 187 -2.97 5.27 19.04
CA THR A 187 -2.59 5.73 20.38
C THR A 187 -2.07 7.17 20.42
N THR A 188 -1.27 7.55 19.46
CA THR A 188 -0.55 8.84 19.43
C THR A 188 -1.14 9.86 18.46
N ASP A 189 -2.05 9.44 17.56
CA ASP A 189 -2.53 10.23 16.42
C ASP A 189 -1.41 10.61 15.43
N GLU A 190 -0.25 9.97 15.54
CA GLU A 190 0.84 10.16 14.61
C GLU A 190 0.46 9.70 13.21
N VAL A 191 0.85 10.47 12.21
CA VAL A 191 0.58 10.19 10.81
C VAL A 191 1.85 9.66 10.16
N PHE A 192 1.73 8.49 9.52
CA PHE A 192 2.74 7.89 8.67
C PHE A 192 2.28 8.00 7.22
N LEU A 193 3.07 8.63 6.38
CA LEU A 193 2.84 8.70 4.95
C LEU A 193 3.91 7.88 4.23
N PHE A 194 3.48 7.00 3.35
CA PHE A 194 4.33 6.26 2.42
C PHE A 194 3.90 6.62 1.01
N GLU A 195 4.84 7.04 0.20
CA GLU A 195 4.61 7.31 -1.22
C GLU A 195 5.51 6.40 -2.04
N PHE A 196 4.95 5.83 -3.11
CA PHE A 196 5.66 4.88 -3.97
C PHE A 196 5.65 5.36 -5.41
N ASP A 197 6.79 5.24 -6.08
CA ASP A 197 6.94 5.58 -7.48
C ASP A 197 7.81 4.56 -8.22
N SER A 198 7.93 4.71 -9.54
CA SER A 198 8.90 3.98 -10.38
C SER A 198 8.84 2.45 -10.22
N TYR A 199 7.65 1.90 -10.08
CA TYR A 199 7.47 0.47 -9.90
C TYR A 199 8.04 -0.36 -11.05
N THR A 200 8.81 -1.39 -10.70
CA THR A 200 9.24 -2.44 -11.62
C THR A 200 8.83 -3.79 -11.03
N ILE A 201 7.97 -4.54 -11.74
CA ILE A 201 7.34 -5.76 -11.22
C ILE A 201 7.82 -7.00 -11.95
N ASN A 202 7.88 -8.16 -11.23
CA ASN A 202 8.15 -9.50 -11.76
C ASN A 202 9.49 -9.63 -12.52
N GLN A 203 10.57 -9.06 -11.96
CA GLN A 203 11.91 -9.12 -12.54
C GLN A 203 12.74 -10.30 -12.04
N GLY A 204 12.21 -11.10 -11.13
CA GLY A 204 12.90 -12.25 -10.59
C GLY A 204 13.99 -11.88 -9.58
N ILE A 205 13.66 -10.98 -8.63
CA ILE A 205 14.61 -10.56 -7.60
C ILE A 205 15.15 -11.79 -6.85
N PRO A 206 16.48 -11.98 -6.74
CA PRO A 206 17.06 -13.12 -6.04
C PRO A 206 16.78 -13.04 -4.53
N ALA A 207 16.65 -14.19 -3.85
CA ALA A 207 16.36 -14.23 -2.41
C ALA A 207 17.50 -13.64 -1.56
N GLU A 208 18.72 -13.71 -2.06
CA GLU A 208 19.94 -13.17 -1.46
C GLU A 208 19.85 -11.67 -1.24
N ARG A 209 19.01 -10.97 -2.04
CA ARG A 209 18.73 -9.53 -1.86
C ARG A 209 18.19 -9.20 -0.48
N PHE A 210 17.51 -10.15 0.17
CA PHE A 210 16.84 -10.00 1.46
C PHE A 210 17.68 -10.55 2.63
N VAL A 211 18.87 -11.06 2.36
CA VAL A 211 19.85 -11.36 3.40
C VAL A 211 20.61 -10.08 3.72
N TYR A 212 20.69 -9.74 5.01
CA TYR A 212 21.38 -8.54 5.45
C TYR A 212 22.15 -8.78 6.73
N ASP A 213 23.46 -8.62 6.63
CA ASP A 213 24.39 -8.63 7.76
C ASP A 213 24.81 -7.19 8.06
N TYR A 214 24.30 -6.63 9.17
CA TYR A 214 24.73 -5.31 9.63
C TYR A 214 26.16 -5.35 10.16
N PRO A 215 26.88 -4.19 10.21
CA PRO A 215 28.25 -4.15 10.70
C PRO A 215 28.39 -4.74 12.12
N SER A 216 29.43 -5.53 12.33
CA SER A 216 29.70 -6.16 13.63
C SER A 216 30.01 -5.17 14.75
N SER A 217 30.33 -3.91 14.41
CA SER A 217 30.49 -2.80 15.35
C SER A 217 29.18 -2.30 15.92
N ALA A 218 28.05 -2.56 15.23
CA ALA A 218 26.76 -2.03 15.64
C ALA A 218 26.26 -2.65 16.94
N ASN A 219 25.73 -1.81 17.81
CA ASN A 219 25.05 -2.25 19.03
C ASN A 219 23.73 -2.92 18.68
N SER A 220 23.57 -4.19 19.05
CA SER A 220 22.37 -4.97 18.72
C SER A 220 21.33 -4.92 19.84
N TYR A 221 20.11 -4.55 19.49
CA TYR A 221 18.94 -4.52 20.39
C TYR A 221 17.92 -5.53 19.92
N TYR A 222 17.62 -6.52 20.76
CA TYR A 222 16.70 -7.60 20.42
C TYR A 222 15.35 -7.40 21.09
N ASN A 223 14.27 -7.85 20.40
CA ASN A 223 12.90 -7.84 20.93
C ASN A 223 12.38 -6.46 21.35
N PHE A 224 12.73 -5.42 20.60
CA PHE A 224 12.44 -4.03 20.96
C PHE A 224 10.94 -3.66 20.88
N LEU A 225 10.12 -4.42 20.15
CA LEU A 225 8.67 -4.20 20.04
C LEU A 225 7.88 -4.77 21.22
N PHE A 226 8.45 -5.73 21.96
CA PHE A 226 7.79 -6.47 23.02
C PHE A 226 8.63 -6.48 24.32
N SER A 227 9.34 -5.37 24.61
CA SER A 227 9.98 -5.22 25.91
C SER A 227 8.90 -5.13 26.98
N GLU A 228 8.88 -6.14 27.90
CA GLU A 228 8.10 -6.12 29.15
C GLU A 228 8.51 -4.94 30.04
#